data_5e3b25795b63e80e6376ab578d5b1049
#
_entry.id   5e3b25795b63e80e6376ab578d5b1049
#
_cell.length_a   1.000
_cell.length_b   1.000
_cell.length_c   1.000
_cell.angle_alpha   90.00
_cell.angle_beta   90.00
_cell.angle_gamma   90.00
#
_symmetry.space_group_name_H-M   'P 1'
#
loop_
_entity.id
_entity.type
_entity.pdbx_description
1 polymer ?
#
loop_
_entity_poly.entity_id
_entity_poly.type
_entity_poly.pdbx_seq_one_letter_code
_entity_poly.pdbx_strand_id
1 'polypeptide(L)'
;FTGLIGFLFNFPLRAIIWVCVKLKISPNILTFTGVVINVIAAWELAHARFVSAGFWMVAANVFDYIDGKVASELNMATKFGAFFDSVMDRISDITLFIGLIALYNRIGTGRMDYVLTTSLAMPLAVMTSYTRARAESLIEKCKVGFLERPESIVQFMVGAF
;
A
#
# COMPACT_ATOMS: atom_id res chain seq x y z
N PHE A 1 -11.70 -21.50 6.87
CA PHE A 1 -12.10 -20.49 5.85
C PHE A 1 -10.88 -19.90 5.12
N THR A 2 -9.75 -19.72 5.77
CA THR A 2 -8.52 -19.16 5.19
C THR A 2 -7.85 -20.04 4.12
N GLY A 3 -8.00 -21.35 4.18
CA GLY A 3 -7.38 -22.28 3.22
C GLY A 3 -8.01 -22.28 1.82
N LEU A 4 -9.34 -22.15 1.72
CA LEU A 4 -10.04 -22.20 0.43
C LEU A 4 -9.89 -20.87 -0.36
N ILE A 5 -9.97 -19.75 0.36
CA ILE A 5 -9.76 -18.41 -0.21
C ILE A 5 -8.31 -18.28 -0.67
N GLY A 6 -7.35 -18.73 0.16
CA GLY A 6 -5.93 -18.77 -0.22
C GLY A 6 -5.66 -19.62 -1.46
N PHE A 7 -6.35 -20.76 -1.63
CA PHE A 7 -6.19 -21.63 -2.81
C PHE A 7 -6.74 -20.99 -4.10
N LEU A 8 -7.93 -20.36 -4.03
CA LEU A 8 -8.55 -19.70 -5.20
C LEU A 8 -7.73 -18.48 -5.70
N PHE A 9 -7.15 -17.70 -4.77
CA PHE A 9 -6.34 -16.54 -5.12
C PHE A 9 -4.89 -16.90 -5.49
N ASN A 10 -4.35 -18.00 -4.97
CA ASN A 10 -2.97 -18.41 -5.29
C ASN A 10 -2.79 -18.86 -6.74
N PHE A 11 -3.81 -19.41 -7.39
CA PHE A 11 -3.68 -19.90 -8.76
C PHE A 11 -3.44 -18.77 -9.78
N PRO A 12 -4.28 -17.71 -9.86
CA PRO A 12 -4.04 -16.60 -10.79
C PRO A 12 -2.78 -15.79 -10.42
N LEU A 13 -2.50 -15.61 -9.12
CA LEU A 13 -1.30 -14.89 -8.67
C LEU A 13 -0.01 -15.63 -9.06
N ARG A 14 0.04 -16.95 -8.93
CA ARG A 14 1.18 -17.77 -9.37
C ARG A 14 1.40 -17.66 -10.88
N ALA A 15 0.34 -17.63 -11.68
CA ALA A 15 0.47 -17.46 -13.12
C ALA A 15 1.09 -16.09 -13.46
N ILE A 16 0.66 -15.02 -12.81
CA ILE A 16 1.22 -13.67 -12.99
C ILE A 16 2.68 -13.63 -12.54
N ILE A 17 3.00 -14.17 -11.38
CA ILE A 17 4.38 -14.25 -10.87
C ILE A 17 5.26 -15.03 -11.87
N TRP A 18 4.79 -16.19 -12.34
CA TRP A 18 5.52 -17.00 -13.32
C TRP A 18 5.80 -16.23 -14.63
N VAL A 19 4.82 -15.46 -15.13
CA VAL A 19 5.01 -14.61 -16.31
C VAL A 19 6.04 -13.52 -16.03
N CYS A 20 5.96 -12.84 -14.89
CA CYS A 20 6.92 -11.80 -14.49
C CYS A 20 8.34 -12.35 -14.37
N VAL A 21 8.48 -13.53 -13.76
CA VAL A 21 9.77 -14.24 -13.62
C VAL A 21 10.31 -14.65 -15.00
N LYS A 22 9.47 -15.23 -15.87
CA LYS A 22 9.86 -15.65 -17.22
C LYS A 22 10.31 -14.47 -18.09
N LEU A 23 9.65 -13.34 -17.97
CA LEU A 23 9.99 -12.09 -18.67
C LEU A 23 11.12 -11.31 -17.98
N LYS A 24 11.65 -11.80 -16.84
CA LYS A 24 12.67 -11.13 -16.02
C LYS A 24 12.33 -9.67 -15.70
N ILE A 25 11.06 -9.43 -15.38
CA ILE A 25 10.60 -8.08 -15.01
C ILE A 25 11.26 -7.70 -13.68
N SER A 26 11.88 -6.52 -13.65
CA SER A 26 12.50 -6.00 -12.43
C SER A 26 11.44 -5.77 -11.33
N PRO A 27 11.66 -6.28 -10.10
CA PRO A 27 10.76 -6.03 -8.97
C PRO A 27 10.49 -4.54 -8.76
N ASN A 28 11.47 -3.69 -8.91
CA ASN A 28 11.33 -2.23 -8.74
C ASN A 28 10.33 -1.60 -9.72
N ILE A 29 10.15 -2.18 -10.91
CA ILE A 29 9.12 -1.73 -11.87
C ILE A 29 7.74 -2.09 -11.35
N LEU A 30 7.57 -3.26 -10.76
CA LEU A 30 6.29 -3.70 -10.18
C LEU A 30 5.92 -2.82 -8.98
N THR A 31 6.87 -2.55 -8.08
CA THR A 31 6.69 -1.62 -6.96
C THR A 31 6.26 -0.24 -7.45
N PHE A 32 6.97 0.31 -8.46
CA PHE A 32 6.60 1.61 -9.05
C PHE A 32 5.22 1.59 -9.69
N THR A 33 4.85 0.50 -10.36
CA THR A 33 3.51 0.31 -10.92
C THR A 33 2.44 0.32 -9.82
N GLY A 34 2.70 -0.31 -8.69
CA GLY A 34 1.83 -0.27 -7.50
C GLY A 34 1.57 1.17 -7.02
N VAL A 35 2.61 2.01 -6.98
CA VAL A 35 2.47 3.44 -6.64
C VAL A 35 1.58 4.17 -7.65
N VAL A 36 1.78 3.95 -8.96
CA VAL A 36 0.94 4.57 -10.00
C VAL A 36 -0.53 4.16 -9.84
N ILE A 37 -0.79 2.90 -9.51
CA ILE A 37 -2.14 2.41 -9.24
C ILE A 37 -2.72 3.11 -8.00
N ASN A 38 -1.93 3.32 -6.94
CA ASN A 38 -2.38 4.07 -5.76
C ASN A 38 -2.66 5.55 -6.06
N VAL A 39 -1.94 6.17 -7.00
CA VAL A 39 -2.27 7.53 -7.50
C VAL A 39 -3.65 7.54 -8.16
N ILE A 40 -3.98 6.52 -8.96
CA ILE A 40 -5.31 6.38 -9.57
C ILE A 40 -6.37 6.18 -8.47
N ALA A 41 -6.11 5.34 -7.48
CA ALA A 41 -7.00 5.15 -6.34
C ALA A 41 -7.26 6.46 -5.58
N ALA A 42 -6.22 7.25 -5.32
CA ALA A 42 -6.34 8.56 -4.68
C ALA A 42 -7.15 9.55 -5.52
N TRP A 43 -7.02 9.52 -6.84
CA TRP A 43 -7.82 10.31 -7.76
C TRP A 43 -9.31 9.91 -7.68
N GLU A 44 -9.61 8.62 -7.67
CA GLU A 44 -10.99 8.12 -7.53
C GLU A 44 -11.59 8.52 -6.16
N LEU A 45 -10.80 8.42 -5.07
CA LEU A 45 -11.19 8.90 -3.74
C LEU A 45 -11.54 10.39 -3.76
N ALA A 46 -10.68 11.22 -4.37
CA ALA A 46 -10.91 12.66 -4.48
C ALA A 46 -12.22 13.00 -5.22
N HIS A 47 -12.74 12.08 -6.04
CA HIS A 47 -14.00 12.21 -6.77
C HIS A 47 -15.17 11.48 -6.10
N ALA A 48 -15.03 11.03 -4.84
CA ALA A 48 -16.03 10.27 -4.08
C ALA A 48 -16.45 8.94 -4.75
N ARG A 49 -15.59 8.35 -5.57
CA ARG A 49 -15.83 7.07 -6.23
C ARG A 49 -15.24 5.94 -5.39
N PHE A 50 -15.79 5.71 -4.20
CA PHE A 50 -15.22 4.83 -3.19
C PHE A 50 -15.04 3.39 -3.68
N VAL A 51 -16.04 2.82 -4.36
CA VAL A 51 -15.97 1.44 -4.87
C VAL A 51 -14.83 1.28 -5.89
N SER A 52 -14.70 2.21 -6.84
CA SER A 52 -13.61 2.22 -7.81
C SER A 52 -12.26 2.37 -7.12
N ALA A 53 -12.15 3.30 -6.18
CA ALA A 53 -10.93 3.50 -5.40
C ALA A 53 -10.53 2.24 -4.63
N GLY A 54 -11.50 1.56 -3.99
CA GLY A 54 -11.26 0.31 -3.29
C GLY A 54 -10.70 -0.79 -4.21
N PHE A 55 -11.24 -0.94 -5.43
CA PHE A 55 -10.70 -1.88 -6.41
C PHE A 55 -9.25 -1.56 -6.81
N TRP A 56 -8.92 -0.28 -7.04
CA TRP A 56 -7.56 0.14 -7.34
C TRP A 56 -6.60 -0.08 -6.17
N MET A 57 -7.04 0.15 -4.93
CA MET A 57 -6.24 -0.14 -3.73
C MET A 57 -5.97 -1.65 -3.58
N VAL A 58 -6.96 -2.52 -3.83
CA VAL A 58 -6.75 -3.98 -3.85
C VAL A 58 -5.73 -4.35 -4.93
N ALA A 59 -5.86 -3.79 -6.14
CA ALA A 59 -4.92 -4.04 -7.22
C ALA A 59 -3.49 -3.61 -6.83
N ALA A 60 -3.30 -2.42 -6.24
CA ALA A 60 -2.00 -1.95 -5.78
C ALA A 60 -1.35 -2.91 -4.77
N ASN A 61 -2.14 -3.40 -3.79
CA ASN A 61 -1.66 -4.38 -2.80
C ASN A 61 -1.28 -5.74 -3.44
N VAL A 62 -1.97 -6.13 -4.51
CA VAL A 62 -1.60 -7.32 -5.28
C VAL A 62 -0.25 -7.14 -5.96
N PHE A 63 0.03 -5.97 -6.53
CA PHE A 63 1.33 -5.66 -7.15
C PHE A 63 2.47 -5.66 -6.13
N ASP A 64 2.26 -5.09 -4.95
CA ASP A 64 3.18 -5.10 -3.81
C ASP A 64 3.51 -6.56 -3.34
N TYR A 65 2.50 -7.43 -3.30
CA TYR A 65 2.73 -8.83 -3.01
C TYR A 65 3.54 -9.54 -4.11
N ILE A 66 3.26 -9.23 -5.38
CA ILE A 66 3.91 -9.87 -6.54
C ILE A 66 5.38 -9.46 -6.61
N ASP A 67 5.73 -8.19 -6.39
CA ASP A 67 7.11 -7.71 -6.51
C ASP A 67 8.05 -8.38 -5.49
N GLY A 68 7.59 -8.55 -4.24
CA GLY A 68 8.32 -9.29 -3.22
C GLY A 68 8.52 -10.76 -3.59
N LYS A 69 7.53 -11.41 -4.21
CA LYS A 69 7.65 -12.80 -4.68
C LYS A 69 8.60 -12.91 -5.87
N VAL A 70 8.49 -12.02 -6.84
CA VAL A 70 9.38 -11.98 -8.02
C VAL A 70 10.82 -11.70 -7.58
N ALA A 71 11.04 -10.77 -6.64
CA ALA A 71 12.37 -10.50 -6.09
C ALA A 71 12.99 -11.73 -5.45
N SER A 72 12.19 -12.50 -4.72
CA SER A 72 12.62 -13.75 -4.07
C SER A 72 12.94 -14.85 -5.09
N GLU A 73 12.07 -15.08 -6.08
CA GLU A 73 12.24 -16.15 -7.08
C GLU A 73 13.38 -15.87 -8.06
N LEU A 74 13.63 -14.60 -8.41
CA LEU A 74 14.75 -14.20 -9.26
C LEU A 74 16.08 -14.05 -8.51
N ASN A 75 16.10 -14.26 -7.17
CA ASN A 75 17.27 -13.95 -6.32
C ASN A 75 17.73 -12.47 -6.48
N MET A 76 16.81 -11.56 -6.77
CA MET A 76 17.07 -10.12 -6.95
C MET A 76 16.75 -9.31 -5.68
N ALA A 77 16.56 -9.96 -4.54
CA ALA A 77 16.36 -9.31 -3.25
C ALA A 77 17.65 -8.56 -2.84
N THR A 78 17.64 -7.24 -2.95
CA THR A 78 18.77 -6.38 -2.61
C THR A 78 18.40 -5.43 -1.47
N LYS A 79 19.41 -4.94 -0.74
CA LYS A 79 19.19 -3.90 0.29
C LYS A 79 18.59 -2.62 -0.30
N PHE A 80 18.99 -2.28 -1.53
CA PHE A 80 18.43 -1.14 -2.26
C PHE A 80 16.96 -1.39 -2.63
N GLY A 81 16.61 -2.59 -3.10
CA GLY A 81 15.22 -2.96 -3.41
C GLY A 81 14.31 -2.83 -2.18
N ALA A 82 14.74 -3.37 -1.04
CA ALA A 82 14.00 -3.25 0.22
C ALA A 82 13.86 -1.79 0.71
N PHE A 83 14.88 -0.97 0.52
CA PHE A 83 14.80 0.46 0.80
C PHE A 83 13.82 1.16 -0.15
N PHE A 84 13.94 0.90 -1.45
CA PHE A 84 13.08 1.48 -2.48
C PHE A 84 11.61 1.13 -2.24
N ASP A 85 11.30 -0.14 -2.03
CA ASP A 85 9.98 -0.63 -1.66
C ASP A 85 9.44 0.14 -0.44
N SER A 86 10.23 0.20 0.63
CA SER A 86 9.86 0.92 1.85
C SER A 86 9.53 2.39 1.62
N VAL A 87 10.25 3.08 0.71
CA VAL A 87 9.99 4.49 0.36
C VAL A 87 8.71 4.60 -0.48
N MET A 88 8.55 3.73 -1.49
CA MET A 88 7.39 3.74 -2.38
C MET A 88 6.09 3.47 -1.62
N ASP A 89 6.13 2.63 -0.63
CA ASP A 89 5.04 2.41 0.31
C ASP A 89 4.57 3.71 1.00
N ARG A 90 5.49 4.53 1.49
CA ARG A 90 5.15 5.81 2.16
C ARG A 90 4.58 6.81 1.19
N ILE A 91 5.13 6.84 -0.05
CA ILE A 91 4.57 7.68 -1.12
C ILE A 91 3.13 7.25 -1.44
N SER A 92 2.85 5.95 -1.50
CA SER A 92 1.51 5.41 -1.68
C SER A 92 0.56 5.85 -0.57
N ASP A 93 0.96 5.67 0.70
CA ASP A 93 0.16 6.06 1.85
C ASP A 93 -0.15 7.57 1.83
N ILE A 94 0.87 8.41 1.62
CA ILE A 94 0.72 9.88 1.52
C ILE A 94 -0.24 10.24 0.38
N THR A 95 -0.14 9.58 -0.77
CA THR A 95 -0.97 9.85 -1.92
C THR A 95 -2.45 9.59 -1.64
N LEU A 96 -2.76 8.50 -0.93
CA LEU A 96 -4.13 8.18 -0.51
C LEU A 96 -4.68 9.23 0.48
N PHE A 97 -3.87 9.68 1.45
CA PHE A 97 -4.26 10.78 2.36
C PHE A 97 -4.53 12.08 1.60
N ILE A 98 -3.71 12.41 0.60
CA ILE A 98 -3.95 13.58 -0.27
C ILE A 98 -5.30 13.45 -1.00
N GLY A 99 -5.63 12.26 -1.52
CA GLY A 99 -6.92 11.97 -2.14
C GLY A 99 -8.09 12.23 -1.19
N LEU A 100 -7.99 11.81 0.08
CA LEU A 100 -8.99 12.06 1.11
C LEU A 100 -9.12 13.55 1.47
N ILE A 101 -8.00 14.26 1.62
CA ILE A 101 -7.98 15.70 1.89
C ILE A 101 -8.68 16.43 0.74
N ALA A 102 -8.38 16.08 -0.50
CA ALA A 102 -9.02 16.65 -1.68
C ALA A 102 -10.53 16.38 -1.71
N LEU A 103 -10.96 15.17 -1.34
CA LEU A 103 -12.36 14.80 -1.20
C LEU A 103 -13.07 15.71 -0.19
N TYR A 104 -12.56 15.78 1.04
CA TYR A 104 -13.20 16.55 2.10
C TYR A 104 -13.23 18.05 1.81
N ASN A 105 -12.21 18.58 1.15
CA ASN A 105 -12.18 19.96 0.69
C ASN A 105 -13.24 20.24 -0.40
N ARG A 106 -13.53 19.28 -1.27
CA ARG A 106 -14.55 19.43 -2.34
C ARG A 106 -15.99 19.33 -1.83
N ILE A 107 -16.24 18.52 -0.80
CA ILE A 107 -17.61 18.28 -0.28
C ILE A 107 -18.17 19.54 0.44
N GLY A 108 -17.33 20.53 0.74
CA GLY A 108 -17.79 21.88 1.12
C GLY A 108 -17.58 22.31 2.57
N THR A 109 -17.92 23.56 2.82
CA THR A 109 -17.77 24.30 4.06
C THR A 109 -18.57 23.68 5.22
N GLY A 110 -17.93 23.08 6.15
CA GLY A 110 -18.49 22.41 7.33
C GLY A 110 -17.75 21.13 7.67
N ARG A 111 -16.80 20.73 6.82
CA ARG A 111 -15.97 19.53 7.02
C ARG A 111 -14.49 19.82 7.22
N MET A 112 -14.18 21.05 7.69
CA MET A 112 -12.80 21.43 8.04
C MET A 112 -12.21 20.47 9.07
N ASP A 113 -13.04 19.94 9.97
CA ASP A 113 -12.61 18.97 10.98
C ASP A 113 -12.06 17.69 10.33
N TYR A 114 -12.70 17.20 9.28
CA TYR A 114 -12.21 16.01 8.54
C TYR A 114 -10.91 16.32 7.77
N VAL A 115 -10.79 17.50 7.18
CA VAL A 115 -9.55 17.94 6.52
C VAL A 115 -8.42 18.02 7.53
N LEU A 116 -8.63 18.64 8.68
CA LEU A 116 -7.63 18.78 9.75
C LEU A 116 -7.25 17.40 10.32
N THR A 117 -8.25 16.57 10.62
CA THR A 117 -8.00 15.22 11.16
C THR A 117 -7.19 14.37 10.17
N THR A 118 -7.54 14.39 8.89
CA THR A 118 -6.81 13.63 7.85
C THR A 118 -5.40 14.18 7.66
N SER A 119 -5.24 15.51 7.69
CA SER A 119 -3.93 16.16 7.58
C SER A 119 -3.02 15.86 8.76
N LEU A 120 -3.58 15.67 9.98
CA LEU A 120 -2.81 15.23 11.15
C LEU A 120 -2.53 13.73 11.12
N ALA A 121 -3.46 12.93 10.64
CA ALA A 121 -3.29 11.47 10.55
C ALA A 121 -2.15 11.08 9.57
N MET A 122 -1.99 11.82 8.49
CA MET A 122 -0.96 11.55 7.48
C MET A 122 0.47 11.52 8.06
N PRO A 123 0.98 12.58 8.72
CA PRO A 123 2.32 12.54 9.31
C PRO A 123 2.44 11.51 10.43
N LEU A 124 1.39 11.24 11.20
CA LEU A 124 1.40 10.22 12.24
C LEU A 124 1.57 8.82 11.65
N ALA A 125 0.89 8.51 10.54
CA ALA A 125 1.06 7.24 9.82
C ALA A 125 2.50 7.06 9.31
N VAL A 126 3.09 8.11 8.72
CA VAL A 126 4.48 8.10 8.27
C VAL A 126 5.44 7.94 9.44
N MET A 127 5.20 8.65 10.54
CA MET A 127 6.05 8.56 11.76
C MET A 127 6.01 7.17 12.40
N THR A 128 4.88 6.48 12.36
CA THR A 128 4.78 5.09 12.85
C THR A 128 5.75 4.17 12.10
N SER A 129 5.80 4.29 10.77
CA SER A 129 6.71 3.52 9.93
C SER A 129 8.18 3.93 10.14
N TYR A 130 8.44 5.24 10.27
CA TYR A 130 9.77 5.77 10.52
C TYR A 130 10.33 5.32 11.88
N THR A 131 9.53 5.42 12.93
CA THR A 131 9.94 5.01 14.29
C THR A 131 10.23 3.51 14.36
N ARG A 132 9.44 2.67 13.65
CA ARG A 132 9.71 1.24 13.54
C ARG A 132 11.06 1.00 12.85
N ALA A 133 11.28 1.58 11.67
CA ALA A 133 12.53 1.43 10.93
C ALA A 133 13.73 1.92 11.72
N ARG A 134 13.57 3.03 12.46
CA ARG A 134 14.62 3.56 13.34
C ARG A 134 14.91 2.63 14.53
N ALA A 135 13.87 2.08 15.16
CA ALA A 135 14.03 1.13 16.24
C ALA A 135 14.74 -0.15 15.76
N GLU A 136 14.35 -0.71 14.63
CA GLU A 136 14.98 -1.89 14.01
C GLU A 136 16.45 -1.66 13.63
N SER A 137 16.87 -0.39 13.41
CA SER A 137 18.28 -0.04 13.19
C SER A 137 19.11 -0.02 14.47
N LEU A 138 18.47 0.01 15.65
CA LEU A 138 19.14 0.11 16.96
C LEU A 138 19.02 -1.17 17.77
N ILE A 139 17.96 -1.95 17.58
CA ILE A 139 17.66 -3.18 18.32
C ILE A 139 17.29 -4.30 17.35
N GLU A 140 17.79 -5.52 17.58
CA GLU A 140 17.69 -6.66 16.65
C GLU A 140 16.26 -7.10 16.30
N LYS A 141 15.25 -6.84 17.14
CA LYS A 141 13.83 -7.12 16.87
C LYS A 141 12.93 -6.13 17.57
N CYS A 142 12.25 -5.30 16.81
CA CYS A 142 11.20 -4.43 17.31
C CYS A 142 9.84 -4.87 16.73
N LYS A 143 9.20 -5.87 17.38
CA LYS A 143 7.79 -6.21 17.08
C LYS A 143 6.91 -5.54 18.14
N VAL A 144 6.70 -4.25 18.00
CA VAL A 144 5.80 -3.48 18.87
C VAL A 144 4.77 -2.79 17.97
N GLY A 145 3.52 -3.16 18.13
CA GLY A 145 2.38 -2.55 17.43
C GLY A 145 1.13 -3.41 17.55
N PHE A 146 0.00 -2.79 17.84
CA PHE A 146 -1.29 -3.48 17.98
C PHE A 146 -1.90 -3.84 16.61
N LEU A 147 -1.57 -3.06 15.57
CA LEU A 147 -2.01 -3.29 14.19
C LEU A 147 -0.78 -3.39 13.28
N GLU A 148 -0.68 -4.48 12.54
CA GLU A 148 0.28 -4.58 11.46
C GLU A 148 -0.25 -3.80 10.23
N ARG A 149 0.65 -3.35 9.35
CA ARG A 149 0.32 -2.55 8.15
C ARG A 149 -0.82 -3.14 7.29
N PRO A 150 -0.86 -4.47 7.01
CA PRO A 150 -1.96 -5.06 6.24
C PRO A 150 -3.32 -4.86 6.90
N GLU A 151 -3.40 -4.89 8.22
CA GLU A 151 -4.65 -4.72 8.96
C GLU A 151 -5.17 -3.28 8.88
N SER A 152 -4.27 -2.30 8.93
CA SER A 152 -4.62 -0.88 8.78
C SER A 152 -5.16 -0.57 7.37
N ILE A 153 -4.56 -1.17 6.33
CA ILE A 153 -5.02 -1.03 4.95
C ILE A 153 -6.38 -1.68 4.77
N VAL A 154 -6.60 -2.89 5.33
CA VAL A 154 -7.90 -3.57 5.28
C VAL A 154 -8.99 -2.74 5.97
N GLN A 155 -8.70 -2.13 7.13
CA GLN A 155 -9.65 -1.24 7.81
C GLN A 155 -9.98 -0.01 6.97
N PHE A 156 -8.98 0.58 6.30
CA PHE A 156 -9.20 1.71 5.41
C PHE A 156 -10.06 1.33 4.20
N MET A 157 -9.80 0.16 3.61
CA MET A 157 -10.61 -0.40 2.52
C MET A 157 -12.06 -0.64 2.95
N VAL A 158 -12.28 -1.30 4.11
CA VAL A 158 -13.62 -1.57 4.64
C VAL A 158 -14.37 -0.28 4.93
N GLY A 159 -13.68 0.78 5.37
CA GLY A 159 -14.28 2.09 5.58
C GLY A 159 -14.62 2.84 4.28
N ALA A 160 -14.07 2.41 3.14
CA ALA A 160 -14.33 3.00 1.82
C ALA A 160 -15.53 2.35 1.10
N PHE A 161 -15.97 1.15 1.52
CA PHE A 161 -17.17 0.44 1.04
C PHE A 161 -18.37 0.69 1.94
#